data_1a829aab839b0bb4b91b1e6a73c930df
#
_entry.id   1a829aab839b0bb4b91b1e6a73c930df
#
_cell.length_a   1.000
_cell.length_b   1.000
_cell.length_c   1.000
_cell.angle_alpha   90.00
_cell.angle_beta   90.00
_cell.angle_gamma   90.00
#
_symmetry.space_group_name_H-M   'P 1'
#
loop_
_entity.id
_entity.type
_entity.pdbx_description
1 polymer ?
#
loop_
_entity_poly.entity_id
_entity_poly.type
_entity_poly.pdbx_seq_one_letter_code
_entity_poly.pdbx_strand_id
1 'polypeptide(L)'
;SRLPAAKLRYDAWTVTAGLRYEDVDLLKKDYTKEDLARSGKVRIETPNHARVLIPGVGLHYQLMPAASVFFGVHKGFAPPSAELYQKPESSVNMELGTRVAIGNFRAELIGFYNNYSNMLGSDLAASGGAGTLEQFNVGEARVKGAEFLVQYQPLPKNCNVRLPLQVSYTYTDTEIRNSFESHSWGNVVRGDEIPYIFKHALNMQLGIECKWFYANIGTRYNSDMRTSPGQGTIAEREKVPANLIFDASLNVFVNKYLTVRLNAINLTNRVYLTSRHPAGLRAGHPFGIYAGANVQF
;
A
#
# COMPACT_ATOMS: atom_id res chain seq x y z
N SER A 1 21.12 -8.27 -5.89
CA SER A 1 21.24 -9.42 -4.97
C SER A 1 20.32 -10.54 -5.40
N ARG A 2 20.85 -11.76 -5.61
CA ARG A 2 20.02 -12.96 -5.79
C ARG A 2 19.70 -13.49 -4.40
N LEU A 3 18.42 -13.54 -4.04
CA LEU A 3 17.97 -14.17 -2.82
C LEU A 3 18.13 -15.69 -2.94
N PRO A 4 18.86 -16.37 -2.08
CA PRO A 4 18.81 -17.81 -2.00
C PRO A 4 17.44 -18.20 -1.41
N ALA A 5 16.54 -18.69 -2.26
CA ALA A 5 15.27 -19.26 -1.86
C ALA A 5 15.25 -20.74 -2.24
N ALA A 6 15.01 -21.60 -1.28
CA ALA A 6 14.77 -23.02 -1.50
C ALA A 6 13.26 -23.27 -1.58
N LYS A 7 12.84 -24.03 -2.59
CA LYS A 7 11.46 -24.47 -2.76
C LYS A 7 11.42 -25.98 -2.84
N LEU A 8 10.81 -26.59 -1.84
CA LEU A 8 10.60 -28.02 -1.76
C LEU A 8 9.14 -28.36 -2.00
N ARG A 9 8.89 -29.35 -2.83
CA ARG A 9 7.54 -29.87 -3.11
C ARG A 9 7.49 -31.33 -2.75
N TYR A 10 6.49 -31.69 -1.99
CA TYR A 10 6.20 -33.07 -1.61
C TYR A 10 4.68 -33.25 -1.59
N ASP A 11 4.17 -34.05 -2.53
CA ASP A 11 2.74 -34.27 -2.72
C ASP A 11 1.98 -32.94 -2.83
N ALA A 12 0.98 -32.71 -1.99
CA ALA A 12 0.18 -31.48 -1.92
C ALA A 12 0.90 -30.30 -1.24
N TRP A 13 2.06 -30.54 -0.62
CA TRP A 13 2.80 -29.53 0.12
C TRP A 13 3.84 -28.82 -0.74
N THR A 14 3.96 -27.53 -0.51
CA THR A 14 5.10 -26.73 -0.97
C THR A 14 5.64 -25.92 0.19
N VAL A 15 6.92 -26.09 0.48
CA VAL A 15 7.65 -25.29 1.47
C VAL A 15 8.61 -24.36 0.72
N THR A 16 8.58 -23.09 1.06
CA THR A 16 9.53 -22.11 0.55
C THR A 16 10.27 -21.49 1.72
N ALA A 17 11.59 -21.55 1.71
CA ALA A 17 12.44 -20.91 2.72
C ALA A 17 13.38 -19.94 2.02
N GLY A 18 13.54 -18.75 2.59
CA GLY A 18 14.43 -17.72 2.08
C GLY A 18 15.22 -17.05 3.19
N LEU A 19 16.41 -16.61 2.84
CA LEU A 19 17.29 -15.87 3.73
C LEU A 19 17.94 -14.74 2.94
N ARG A 20 17.84 -13.50 3.44
CA ARG A 20 18.48 -12.33 2.85
C ARG A 20 19.34 -11.66 3.90
N TYR A 21 20.53 -11.25 3.53
CA TYR A 21 21.41 -10.42 4.34
C TYR A 21 21.54 -9.05 3.68
N GLU A 22 21.34 -8.01 4.46
CA GLU A 22 21.53 -6.61 4.06
C GLU A 22 22.63 -5.99 4.90
N ASP A 23 23.51 -5.28 4.23
CA ASP A 23 24.56 -4.44 4.80
C ASP A 23 24.49 -3.09 4.10
N VAL A 24 24.08 -2.05 4.82
CA VAL A 24 23.71 -0.75 4.25
C VAL A 24 24.50 0.36 4.96
N ASP A 25 25.33 1.05 4.21
CA ASP A 25 26.01 2.28 4.62
C ASP A 25 25.21 3.50 4.16
N LEU A 26 24.94 4.39 5.09
CA LEU A 26 24.19 5.62 4.87
C LEU A 26 25.06 6.81 5.24
N LEU A 27 25.04 7.84 4.41
CA LEU A 27 25.78 9.06 4.65
C LEU A 27 24.91 10.28 4.33
N LYS A 28 24.57 11.06 5.35
CA LYS A 28 23.92 12.35 5.20
C LYS A 28 24.99 13.45 5.15
N LYS A 29 24.93 14.31 4.14
CA LYS A 29 25.78 15.48 4.01
C LYS A 29 24.93 16.73 4.09
N ASP A 30 25.12 17.53 5.13
CA ASP A 30 24.50 18.83 5.27
C ASP A 30 25.39 19.90 4.71
N TYR A 31 24.92 20.65 3.74
CA TYR A 31 25.60 21.78 3.13
C TYR A 31 25.20 23.08 3.81
N THR A 32 26.11 24.06 3.86
CA THR A 32 25.77 25.35 4.45
C THR A 32 24.77 26.08 3.55
N LYS A 33 23.74 26.68 4.17
CA LYS A 33 22.77 27.53 3.44
C LYS A 33 23.42 28.83 2.90
N GLU A 34 24.59 29.19 3.43
CA GLU A 34 25.35 30.41 3.12
C GLU A 34 26.45 30.19 2.07
N ASP A 35 26.48 29.02 1.42
CA ASP A 35 27.42 28.78 0.31
C ASP A 35 26.92 29.46 -0.97
N LEU A 36 27.09 30.79 -1.01
CA LEU A 36 26.71 31.64 -2.14
C LEU A 36 27.44 31.24 -3.43
N ALA A 37 28.65 30.71 -3.30
CA ALA A 37 29.47 30.26 -4.43
C ALA A 37 29.09 28.84 -4.89
N ARG A 38 28.18 28.16 -4.19
CA ARG A 38 27.82 26.75 -4.43
C ARG A 38 29.05 25.85 -4.54
N SER A 39 30.03 26.08 -3.70
CA SER A 39 31.32 25.36 -3.68
C SER A 39 31.16 23.89 -3.26
N GLY A 40 29.96 23.50 -2.74
CA GLY A 40 29.69 22.17 -2.25
C GLY A 40 30.38 21.87 -0.91
N LYS A 41 30.73 22.91 -0.13
CA LYS A 41 31.36 22.72 1.17
C LYS A 41 30.40 22.04 2.14
N VAL A 42 30.75 20.81 2.52
CA VAL A 42 30.00 20.02 3.51
C VAL A 42 30.24 20.63 4.90
N ARG A 43 29.16 20.88 5.64
CA ARG A 43 29.19 21.39 7.01
C ARG A 43 29.26 20.25 8.03
N ILE A 44 28.38 19.26 7.84
CA ILE A 44 28.26 18.10 8.73
C ILE A 44 28.13 16.87 7.87
N GLU A 45 28.85 15.81 8.21
CA GLU A 45 28.66 14.47 7.69
C GLU A 45 28.16 13.57 8.82
N THR A 46 27.04 12.89 8.60
CA THR A 46 26.46 11.98 9.57
C THR A 46 26.42 10.58 8.95
N PRO A 47 27.36 9.70 9.32
CA PRO A 47 27.32 8.31 8.86
C PRO A 47 26.33 7.51 9.70
N ASN A 48 25.67 6.54 9.10
CA ASN A 48 24.90 5.51 9.77
C ASN A 48 25.10 4.17 9.05
N HIS A 49 25.00 3.07 9.78
CA HIS A 49 25.23 1.73 9.26
C HIS A 49 24.19 0.77 9.79
N ALA A 50 23.65 -0.09 8.93
CA ALA A 50 22.68 -1.08 9.32
C ALA A 50 22.98 -2.47 8.73
N ARG A 51 23.00 -3.48 9.59
CA ARG A 51 23.14 -4.88 9.20
C ARG A 51 21.94 -5.67 9.66
N VAL A 52 21.36 -6.46 8.77
CA VAL A 52 20.19 -7.25 9.12
C VAL A 52 20.15 -8.58 8.35
N LEU A 53 19.71 -9.61 9.08
CA LEU A 53 19.34 -10.89 8.50
C LEU A 53 17.82 -10.98 8.42
N ILE A 54 17.31 -11.32 7.23
CA ILE A 54 15.89 -11.32 6.88
C ILE A 54 15.50 -12.75 6.49
N PRO A 55 15.13 -13.60 7.45
CA PRO A 55 14.60 -14.93 7.18
C PRO A 55 13.13 -14.87 6.79
N GLY A 56 12.68 -15.87 6.02
CA GLY A 56 11.29 -16.07 5.68
C GLY A 56 10.99 -17.53 5.37
N VAL A 57 9.80 -17.98 5.79
CA VAL A 57 9.27 -19.32 5.51
C VAL A 57 7.84 -19.20 5.06
N GLY A 58 7.49 -19.91 3.99
CA GLY A 58 6.14 -20.06 3.47
C GLY A 58 5.77 -21.54 3.35
N LEU A 59 4.55 -21.84 3.74
CA LEU A 59 3.91 -23.16 3.59
C LEU A 59 2.71 -22.99 2.67
N HIS A 60 2.55 -23.88 1.74
CA HIS A 60 1.37 -23.94 0.88
C HIS A 60 0.90 -25.39 0.81
N TYR A 61 -0.39 -25.58 0.98
CA TYR A 61 -1.04 -26.89 0.89
C TYR A 61 -2.18 -26.86 -0.13
N GLN A 62 -2.11 -27.72 -1.12
CA GLN A 62 -3.17 -27.90 -2.11
C GLN A 62 -4.23 -28.83 -1.56
N LEU A 63 -5.37 -28.27 -1.09
CA LEU A 63 -6.50 -29.03 -0.53
C LEU A 63 -7.18 -29.88 -1.60
N MET A 64 -7.39 -29.29 -2.78
CA MET A 64 -7.96 -29.91 -3.97
C MET A 64 -7.51 -29.11 -5.21
N PRO A 65 -7.71 -29.60 -6.44
CA PRO A 65 -7.26 -28.88 -7.64
C PRO A 65 -7.75 -27.43 -7.72
N ALA A 66 -8.91 -27.12 -7.10
CA ALA A 66 -9.51 -25.80 -7.13
C ALA A 66 -9.25 -24.95 -5.89
N ALA A 67 -8.67 -25.49 -4.81
CA ALA A 67 -8.51 -24.78 -3.55
C ALA A 67 -7.20 -25.08 -2.85
N SER A 68 -6.60 -24.06 -2.27
CA SER A 68 -5.37 -24.16 -1.49
C SER A 68 -5.41 -23.25 -0.26
N VAL A 69 -4.63 -23.60 0.74
CA VAL A 69 -4.32 -22.76 1.90
C VAL A 69 -2.83 -22.48 1.93
N PHE A 70 -2.45 -21.35 2.51
CA PHE A 70 -1.06 -21.00 2.69
C PHE A 70 -0.85 -20.24 3.99
N PHE A 71 0.34 -20.37 4.51
CA PHE A 71 0.82 -19.62 5.67
C PHE A 71 2.23 -19.10 5.35
N GLY A 72 2.52 -17.88 5.75
CA GLY A 72 3.82 -17.25 5.61
C GLY A 72 4.24 -16.54 6.87
N VAL A 73 5.52 -16.60 7.18
CA VAL A 73 6.15 -15.74 8.17
C VAL A 73 7.48 -15.26 7.64
N HIS A 74 7.71 -13.95 7.73
CA HIS A 74 8.98 -13.37 7.32
C HIS A 74 9.33 -12.13 8.14
N LYS A 75 10.62 -11.85 8.24
CA LYS A 75 11.12 -10.62 8.81
C LYS A 75 11.10 -9.53 7.74
N GLY A 76 10.53 -8.36 8.06
CA GLY A 76 10.65 -7.13 7.29
C GLY A 76 11.79 -6.25 7.80
N PHE A 77 12.26 -5.36 6.96
CA PHE A 77 13.32 -4.40 7.27
C PHE A 77 13.17 -3.15 6.42
N ALA A 78 13.30 -1.98 7.06
CA ALA A 78 13.54 -0.71 6.39
C ALA A 78 14.79 -0.05 6.97
N PRO A 79 15.74 0.44 6.13
CA PRO A 79 16.91 1.14 6.61
C PRO A 79 16.49 2.46 7.28
N PRO A 80 17.20 2.88 8.36
CA PRO A 80 17.00 4.20 8.93
C PRO A 80 17.49 5.26 7.96
N SER A 81 17.17 6.54 8.23
CA SER A 81 17.93 7.64 7.61
C SER A 81 19.33 7.74 8.21
N ALA A 82 20.18 8.57 7.61
CA ALA A 82 21.51 8.87 8.14
C ALA A 82 21.44 9.89 9.30
N GLU A 83 20.44 9.76 10.18
CA GLU A 83 20.34 10.52 11.43
C GLU A 83 21.06 9.78 12.55
N LEU A 84 21.68 10.52 13.47
CA LEU A 84 22.37 9.93 14.62
C LEU A 84 21.38 9.15 15.49
N TYR A 85 21.80 7.94 15.90
CA TYR A 85 21.05 7.05 16.80
C TYR A 85 19.73 6.48 16.25
N GLN A 86 19.41 6.71 15.01
CA GLN A 86 18.25 6.05 14.39
C GLN A 86 18.52 4.56 14.18
N LYS A 87 17.60 3.75 14.72
CA LYS A 87 17.63 2.30 14.52
C LYS A 87 16.83 1.91 13.29
N PRO A 88 17.24 0.87 12.58
CA PRO A 88 16.45 0.34 11.47
C PRO A 88 15.09 -0.17 11.96
N GLU A 89 14.06 0.04 11.15
CA GLU A 89 12.78 -0.62 11.35
C GLU A 89 12.92 -2.11 11.07
N SER A 90 12.31 -2.92 11.91
CA SER A 90 12.12 -4.34 11.64
C SER A 90 10.69 -4.76 11.95
N SER A 91 10.20 -5.76 11.23
CA SER A 91 8.90 -6.34 11.49
C SER A 91 8.94 -7.86 11.42
N VAL A 92 8.01 -8.49 12.12
CA VAL A 92 7.63 -9.88 11.89
C VAL A 92 6.25 -9.87 11.27
N ASN A 93 6.18 -10.35 10.03
CA ASN A 93 4.96 -10.37 9.23
C ASN A 93 4.47 -11.81 9.12
N MET A 94 3.21 -12.03 9.43
CA MET A 94 2.53 -13.31 9.37
C MET A 94 1.30 -13.19 8.49
N GLU A 95 1.08 -14.18 7.63
CA GLU A 95 -0.06 -14.26 6.74
C GLU A 95 -0.63 -15.68 6.75
N LEU A 96 -1.94 -15.78 6.79
CA LEU A 96 -2.68 -17.02 6.59
C LEU A 96 -3.77 -16.76 5.57
N GLY A 97 -3.80 -17.55 4.51
CA GLY A 97 -4.78 -17.31 3.46
C GLY A 97 -5.27 -18.57 2.77
N THR A 98 -6.33 -18.38 2.01
CA THR A 98 -6.91 -19.41 1.14
C THR A 98 -7.14 -18.84 -0.25
N ARG A 99 -6.96 -19.68 -1.25
CA ARG A 99 -7.24 -19.40 -2.66
C ARG A 99 -8.17 -20.43 -3.24
N VAL A 100 -9.16 -19.95 -3.98
CA VAL A 100 -10.12 -20.78 -4.71
C VAL A 100 -10.12 -20.34 -6.17
N ALA A 101 -10.10 -21.32 -7.09
CA ALA A 101 -10.18 -21.08 -8.52
C ALA A 101 -11.06 -22.17 -9.18
N ILE A 102 -12.29 -21.82 -9.53
CA ILE A 102 -13.29 -22.73 -10.12
C ILE A 102 -13.81 -22.13 -11.42
N GLY A 103 -13.43 -22.69 -12.54
CA GLY A 103 -13.86 -22.21 -13.85
C GLY A 103 -13.44 -20.74 -14.09
N ASN A 104 -14.43 -19.86 -14.10
CA ASN A 104 -14.25 -18.42 -14.31
C ASN A 104 -14.29 -17.60 -13.00
N PHE A 105 -14.36 -18.27 -11.86
CA PHE A 105 -14.38 -17.66 -10.53
C PHE A 105 -13.04 -17.86 -9.84
N ARG A 106 -12.50 -16.79 -9.24
CA ARG A 106 -11.33 -16.81 -8.37
C ARG A 106 -11.61 -15.99 -7.13
N ALA A 107 -11.22 -16.50 -5.99
CA ALA A 107 -11.30 -15.79 -4.72
C ALA A 107 -10.05 -16.04 -3.89
N GLU A 108 -9.65 -15.01 -3.16
CA GLU A 108 -8.56 -15.06 -2.19
C GLU A 108 -9.00 -14.35 -0.92
N LEU A 109 -8.71 -14.97 0.23
CA LEU A 109 -8.90 -14.39 1.55
C LEU A 109 -7.59 -14.55 2.31
N ILE A 110 -7.07 -13.45 2.83
CA ILE A 110 -5.82 -13.40 3.58
C ILE A 110 -6.07 -12.68 4.89
N GLY A 111 -5.73 -13.31 6.02
CA GLY A 111 -5.55 -12.65 7.31
C GLY A 111 -4.07 -12.32 7.48
N PHE A 112 -3.74 -11.11 7.92
CA PHE A 112 -2.37 -10.69 8.16
C PHE A 112 -2.19 -10.13 9.58
N TYR A 113 -0.98 -10.28 10.09
CA TYR A 113 -0.55 -9.76 11.38
C TYR A 113 0.92 -9.34 11.29
N ASN A 114 1.17 -8.05 11.43
CA ASN A 114 2.49 -7.43 11.32
C ASN A 114 2.84 -6.76 12.64
N ASN A 115 3.92 -7.19 13.26
CA ASN A 115 4.45 -6.61 14.49
C ASN A 115 5.74 -5.87 14.18
N TYR A 116 5.73 -4.56 14.35
CA TYR A 116 6.84 -3.66 14.06
C TYR A 116 7.63 -3.34 15.32
N SER A 117 8.95 -3.33 15.19
CA SER A 117 9.90 -2.83 16.18
C SER A 117 10.70 -1.67 15.56
N ASN A 118 10.85 -0.59 16.30
CA ASN A 118 11.47 0.65 15.81
C ASN A 118 10.82 1.17 14.52
N MET A 119 9.49 1.09 14.41
CA MET A 119 8.77 1.62 13.25
C MET A 119 9.23 3.05 12.95
N LEU A 120 9.49 3.32 11.67
CA LEU A 120 9.95 4.62 11.21
C LEU A 120 8.75 5.47 10.81
N GLY A 121 8.52 6.55 11.55
CA GLY A 121 7.67 7.64 11.12
C GLY A 121 8.48 8.62 10.29
N SER A 122 7.89 9.21 9.27
CA SER A 122 8.51 10.27 8.49
C SER A 122 7.66 11.52 8.49
N ASP A 123 8.31 12.66 8.62
CA ASP A 123 7.67 13.98 8.52
C ASP A 123 7.53 14.38 7.04
N LEU A 124 6.84 13.55 6.25
CA LEU A 124 6.53 13.85 4.85
C LEU A 124 5.22 14.64 4.77
N ALA A 125 5.22 15.71 3.99
CA ALA A 125 4.00 16.49 3.73
C ALA A 125 2.86 15.64 3.15
N ALA A 126 3.17 14.60 2.37
CA ALA A 126 2.20 13.66 1.81
C ALA A 126 1.57 12.74 2.87
N SER A 127 2.25 12.52 4.00
CA SER A 127 1.79 11.72 5.12
C SER A 127 1.26 12.56 6.28
N GLY A 128 1.03 13.87 6.05
CA GLY A 128 0.50 14.78 7.07
C GLY A 128 1.55 15.46 7.94
N GLY A 129 2.84 15.25 7.72
CA GLY A 129 3.93 15.92 8.42
C GLY A 129 4.23 17.32 7.90
N ALA A 130 5.15 18.05 8.57
CA ALA A 130 5.55 19.42 8.19
C ALA A 130 6.44 19.48 6.94
N GLY A 131 6.84 18.34 6.40
CA GLY A 131 7.68 18.24 5.21
C GLY A 131 9.15 18.50 5.48
N THR A 132 9.60 18.39 6.73
CA THR A 132 11.02 18.52 7.11
C THR A 132 11.86 17.37 6.60
N LEU A 133 11.23 16.28 6.15
CA LEU A 133 11.85 15.01 5.75
C LEU A 133 12.58 14.29 6.90
N GLU A 134 12.38 14.74 8.13
CA GLU A 134 12.92 14.06 9.30
C GLU A 134 12.24 12.71 9.50
N GLN A 135 13.02 11.71 9.82
CA GLN A 135 12.54 10.42 10.27
C GLN A 135 12.69 10.33 11.79
N PHE A 136 11.74 9.65 12.42
CA PHE A 136 11.80 9.37 13.85
C PHE A 136 11.35 7.94 14.13
N ASN A 137 11.84 7.34 15.20
CA ASN A 137 11.39 6.02 15.62
C ASN A 137 10.09 6.16 16.40
N VAL A 138 9.00 5.63 15.87
CA VAL A 138 7.69 5.51 16.53
C VAL A 138 7.73 4.46 17.65
N GLY A 139 8.71 3.52 17.58
CA GLY A 139 8.83 2.42 18.50
C GLY A 139 8.10 1.17 18.01
N GLU A 140 7.28 0.56 18.87
CA GLU A 140 6.54 -0.65 18.52
C GLU A 140 5.15 -0.31 17.99
N ALA A 141 4.75 -0.99 16.92
CA ALA A 141 3.42 -0.88 16.35
C ALA A 141 2.91 -2.24 15.87
N ARG A 142 1.62 -2.41 15.85
CA ARG A 142 0.94 -3.59 15.34
C ARG A 142 -0.05 -3.18 14.26
N VAL A 143 0.01 -3.87 13.12
CA VAL A 143 -0.94 -3.74 12.03
C VAL A 143 -1.50 -5.12 11.72
N LYS A 144 -2.81 -5.30 11.80
CA LYS A 144 -3.49 -6.55 11.51
C LYS A 144 -4.73 -6.30 10.69
N GLY A 145 -5.18 -7.32 9.98
CA GLY A 145 -6.37 -7.17 9.17
C GLY A 145 -6.69 -8.38 8.32
N ALA A 146 -7.57 -8.14 7.37
CA ALA A 146 -7.95 -9.13 6.38
C ALA A 146 -8.11 -8.48 5.00
N GLU A 147 -7.69 -9.21 3.98
CA GLU A 147 -7.83 -8.86 2.58
C GLU A 147 -8.70 -9.89 1.88
N PHE A 148 -9.62 -9.42 1.06
CA PHE A 148 -10.50 -10.25 0.26
C PHE A 148 -10.45 -9.79 -1.19
N LEU A 149 -10.22 -10.72 -2.10
CA LEU A 149 -10.25 -10.49 -3.54
C LEU A 149 -11.18 -11.49 -4.20
N VAL A 150 -12.08 -11.00 -5.04
CA VAL A 150 -12.90 -11.82 -5.94
C VAL A 150 -12.72 -11.35 -7.36
N GLN A 151 -12.53 -12.29 -8.26
CA GLN A 151 -12.56 -12.08 -9.70
C GLN A 151 -13.56 -13.06 -10.32
N TYR A 152 -14.46 -12.54 -11.12
CA TYR A 152 -15.51 -13.36 -11.74
C TYR A 152 -15.76 -12.94 -13.19
N GLN A 153 -15.84 -13.90 -14.06
CA GLN A 153 -16.23 -13.74 -15.46
C GLN A 153 -17.50 -14.57 -15.72
N PRO A 154 -18.69 -13.96 -15.66
CA PRO A 154 -19.96 -14.70 -15.72
C PRO A 154 -20.20 -15.39 -17.07
N LEU A 155 -19.66 -14.83 -18.16
CA LEU A 155 -19.90 -15.37 -19.49
C LEU A 155 -18.91 -16.49 -19.84
N PRO A 156 -19.35 -17.50 -20.58
CA PRO A 156 -18.49 -18.58 -21.07
C PRO A 156 -17.32 -18.05 -21.91
N LYS A 157 -16.22 -18.82 -21.97
CA LYS A 157 -15.02 -18.44 -22.73
C LYS A 157 -15.24 -18.30 -24.22
N ASN A 158 -16.26 -18.95 -24.79
CA ASN A 158 -16.64 -18.90 -26.20
C ASN A 158 -17.55 -17.70 -26.56
N CYS A 159 -17.94 -16.88 -25.61
CA CYS A 159 -18.68 -15.66 -25.87
C CYS A 159 -17.77 -14.59 -26.51
N ASN A 160 -18.31 -13.85 -27.47
CA ASN A 160 -17.62 -12.69 -28.09
C ASN A 160 -17.56 -11.48 -27.15
N VAL A 161 -18.26 -11.51 -26.04
CA VAL A 161 -18.27 -10.49 -25.00
C VAL A 161 -17.81 -11.09 -23.69
N ARG A 162 -17.03 -10.33 -22.94
CA ARG A 162 -16.59 -10.66 -21.59
C ARG A 162 -17.07 -9.58 -20.63
N LEU A 163 -17.44 -10.00 -19.42
CA LEU A 163 -17.91 -9.11 -18.34
C LEU A 163 -17.05 -9.33 -17.10
N PRO A 164 -15.76 -8.92 -17.11
CA PRO A 164 -14.90 -9.11 -15.94
C PRO A 164 -15.41 -8.26 -14.77
N LEU A 165 -15.63 -8.92 -13.64
CA LEU A 165 -15.91 -8.32 -12.35
C LEU A 165 -14.73 -8.58 -11.43
N GLN A 166 -14.27 -7.53 -10.75
CA GLN A 166 -13.29 -7.63 -9.68
C GLN A 166 -13.76 -6.84 -8.47
N VAL A 167 -13.65 -7.45 -7.29
CA VAL A 167 -13.91 -6.80 -6.00
C VAL A 167 -12.74 -7.07 -5.10
N SER A 168 -12.16 -6.03 -4.50
CA SER A 168 -11.16 -6.15 -3.45
C SER A 168 -11.61 -5.34 -2.23
N TYR A 169 -11.44 -5.93 -1.07
CA TYR A 169 -11.76 -5.31 0.21
C TYR A 169 -10.62 -5.57 1.19
N THR A 170 -10.23 -4.53 1.92
CA THR A 170 -9.23 -4.60 2.98
C THR A 170 -9.80 -4.01 4.26
N TYR A 171 -9.70 -4.78 5.34
CA TYR A 171 -9.88 -4.31 6.70
C TYR A 171 -8.51 -4.20 7.37
N THR A 172 -8.19 -3.04 7.96
CA THR A 172 -6.92 -2.79 8.65
C THR A 172 -7.19 -2.21 10.03
N ASP A 173 -6.62 -2.83 11.04
CA ASP A 173 -6.61 -2.36 12.41
C ASP A 173 -5.16 -2.11 12.85
N THR A 174 -4.92 -0.96 13.47
CA THR A 174 -3.58 -0.51 13.84
C THR A 174 -3.53 -0.12 15.30
N GLU A 175 -2.37 -0.37 15.95
CA GLU A 175 -2.15 -0.01 17.35
C GLU A 175 -0.68 0.35 17.56
N ILE A 176 -0.43 1.50 18.14
CA ILE A 176 0.87 1.90 18.66
C ILE A 176 1.04 1.24 20.04
N ARG A 177 2.15 0.54 20.27
CA ARG A 177 2.37 -0.32 21.43
C ARG A 177 3.13 0.32 22.59
N ASN A 178 3.72 1.48 22.34
CA ASN A 178 4.46 2.26 23.33
C ASN A 178 4.00 3.72 23.32
N SER A 179 4.20 4.43 24.43
CA SER A 179 3.96 5.86 24.52
C SER A 179 5.24 6.62 24.24
N PHE A 180 5.14 7.73 23.51
CA PHE A 180 6.25 8.61 23.19
C PHE A 180 5.73 10.01 22.84
N GLU A 181 6.63 10.96 22.80
CA GLU A 181 6.35 12.31 22.33
C GLU A 181 7.17 12.59 21.06
N SER A 182 6.54 13.19 20.08
CA SER A 182 7.22 13.61 18.84
C SER A 182 6.75 14.98 18.40
N HIS A 183 7.61 15.70 17.71
CA HIS A 183 7.26 17.04 17.20
C HIS A 183 6.10 16.97 16.19
N SER A 184 6.05 15.91 15.36
CA SER A 184 5.06 15.78 14.29
C SER A 184 3.72 15.19 14.73
N TRP A 185 3.73 14.31 15.73
CA TRP A 185 2.53 13.59 16.18
C TRP A 185 2.05 14.01 17.58
N GLY A 186 2.82 14.86 18.27
CA GLY A 186 2.52 15.28 19.64
C GLY A 186 2.73 14.16 20.64
N ASN A 187 1.88 14.13 21.68
CA ASN A 187 1.91 13.11 22.71
C ASN A 187 1.11 11.89 22.25
N VAL A 188 1.82 10.79 22.00
CA VAL A 188 1.26 9.51 21.55
C VAL A 188 1.18 8.56 22.74
N VAL A 189 0.04 7.92 22.90
CA VAL A 189 -0.22 6.99 24.00
C VAL A 189 -0.39 5.58 23.46
N ARG A 190 0.09 4.60 24.24
CA ARG A 190 -0.13 3.18 23.92
C ARG A 190 -1.62 2.90 23.67
N GLY A 191 -1.93 2.22 22.55
CA GLY A 191 -3.27 1.92 22.12
C GLY A 191 -3.79 2.87 21.04
N ASP A 192 -3.07 3.98 20.76
CA ASP A 192 -3.42 4.89 19.69
C ASP A 192 -3.34 4.19 18.33
N GLU A 193 -4.28 4.52 17.45
CA GLU A 193 -4.26 4.11 16.05
C GLU A 193 -3.23 4.94 15.28
N ILE A 194 -2.60 4.31 14.29
CA ILE A 194 -1.68 4.99 13.37
C ILE A 194 -2.50 5.90 12.45
N PRO A 195 -2.12 7.19 12.31
CA PRO A 195 -2.84 8.11 11.44
C PRO A 195 -2.70 7.77 9.96
N TYR A 196 -3.64 8.29 9.14
CA TYR A 196 -3.69 8.13 7.68
C TYR A 196 -3.85 6.69 7.18
N ILE A 197 -4.45 5.82 7.99
CA ILE A 197 -4.81 4.46 7.59
C ILE A 197 -6.33 4.30 7.65
N PHE A 198 -6.94 3.92 6.54
CA PHE A 198 -8.36 3.59 6.46
C PHE A 198 -8.61 2.24 7.13
N LYS A 199 -9.63 2.14 7.99
CA LYS A 199 -10.07 0.84 8.53
C LYS A 199 -10.70 -0.04 7.46
N HIS A 200 -11.43 0.57 6.53
CA HIS A 200 -12.12 -0.15 5.47
C HIS A 200 -11.79 0.50 4.12
N ALA A 201 -11.28 -0.30 3.20
CA ALA A 201 -11.06 0.08 1.81
C ALA A 201 -11.73 -0.95 0.89
N LEU A 202 -12.58 -0.49 -0.03
CA LEU A 202 -13.25 -1.32 -1.02
C LEU A 202 -12.99 -0.77 -2.41
N ASN A 203 -12.58 -1.65 -3.32
CA ASN A 203 -12.50 -1.33 -4.74
C ASN A 203 -13.34 -2.34 -5.52
N MET A 204 -14.15 -1.85 -6.45
CA MET A 204 -14.90 -2.68 -7.39
C MET A 204 -14.60 -2.20 -8.80
N GLN A 205 -14.51 -3.14 -9.72
CA GLN A 205 -14.37 -2.88 -11.13
C GLN A 205 -15.32 -3.80 -11.90
N LEU A 206 -16.11 -3.23 -12.78
CA LEU A 206 -16.96 -3.94 -13.71
C LEU A 206 -16.57 -3.53 -15.13
N GLY A 207 -16.17 -4.49 -15.92
CA GLY A 207 -15.77 -4.30 -17.31
C GLY A 207 -16.77 -4.89 -18.29
N ILE A 208 -16.75 -4.37 -19.50
CA ILE A 208 -17.28 -5.02 -20.69
C ILE A 208 -16.19 -4.99 -21.76
N GLU A 209 -15.86 -6.16 -22.27
CA GLU A 209 -14.81 -6.33 -23.26
C GLU A 209 -15.37 -7.08 -24.48
N CYS A 210 -15.14 -6.54 -25.64
CA CYS A 210 -15.46 -7.19 -26.92
C CYS A 210 -14.35 -6.90 -27.95
N LYS A 211 -14.53 -7.39 -29.16
CA LYS A 211 -13.56 -7.18 -30.27
C LYS A 211 -13.27 -5.70 -30.57
N TRP A 212 -14.27 -4.83 -30.32
CA TRP A 212 -14.23 -3.44 -30.78
C TRP A 212 -13.84 -2.46 -29.67
N PHE A 213 -14.13 -2.80 -28.43
CA PHE A 213 -13.85 -1.92 -27.30
C PHE A 213 -13.68 -2.70 -25.99
N TYR A 214 -13.04 -2.04 -25.06
CA TYR A 214 -13.03 -2.38 -23.63
C TYR A 214 -13.50 -1.16 -22.85
N ALA A 215 -14.57 -1.31 -22.08
CA ALA A 215 -15.05 -0.30 -21.15
C ALA A 215 -15.01 -0.83 -19.71
N ASN A 216 -14.73 0.05 -18.77
CA ASN A 216 -14.67 -0.28 -17.36
C ASN A 216 -15.29 0.85 -16.53
N ILE A 217 -16.04 0.49 -15.51
CA ILE A 217 -16.43 1.39 -14.42
C ILE A 217 -15.80 0.88 -13.12
N GLY A 218 -15.11 1.76 -12.42
CA GLY A 218 -14.47 1.50 -11.15
C GLY A 218 -15.10 2.30 -10.03
N THR A 219 -15.13 1.71 -8.84
CA THR A 219 -15.62 2.34 -7.62
C THR A 219 -14.58 2.15 -6.53
N ARG A 220 -14.27 3.22 -5.81
CA ARG A 220 -13.38 3.20 -4.65
C ARG A 220 -14.09 3.81 -3.46
N TYR A 221 -14.24 3.02 -2.39
CA TYR A 221 -14.69 3.46 -1.09
C TYR A 221 -13.54 3.38 -0.09
N ASN A 222 -13.34 4.44 0.68
CA ASN A 222 -12.48 4.45 1.85
C ASN A 222 -13.31 4.94 3.04
N SER A 223 -13.18 4.28 4.20
CA SER A 223 -13.77 4.77 5.45
C SER A 223 -13.11 6.10 5.86
N ASP A 224 -13.66 6.74 6.86
CA ASP A 224 -12.96 7.82 7.52
C ASP A 224 -11.64 7.32 8.14
N MET A 225 -10.71 8.26 8.30
CA MET A 225 -9.43 8.01 8.97
C MET A 225 -9.03 9.22 9.80
N ARG A 226 -8.28 8.96 10.87
CA ARG A 226 -7.69 10.02 11.69
C ARG A 226 -6.43 10.60 11.05
N THR A 227 -6.14 11.85 11.35
CA THR A 227 -4.95 12.55 10.86
C THR A 227 -3.87 12.74 11.92
N SER A 228 -4.18 12.39 13.16
CA SER A 228 -3.30 12.36 14.33
C SER A 228 -3.51 11.06 15.10
N PRO A 229 -2.50 10.56 15.83
CA PRO A 229 -2.66 9.39 16.68
C PRO A 229 -3.80 9.61 17.71
N GLY A 230 -4.51 8.54 18.06
CA GLY A 230 -5.59 8.62 19.02
C GLY A 230 -6.45 7.37 19.04
N GLN A 231 -7.44 7.34 19.94
CA GLN A 231 -8.33 6.21 20.17
C GLN A 231 -9.81 6.64 20.05
N GLY A 232 -10.67 5.66 19.78
CA GLY A 232 -12.11 5.87 19.76
C GLY A 232 -12.61 6.79 18.63
N THR A 233 -13.63 7.59 18.93
CA THR A 233 -14.27 8.47 17.94
C THR A 233 -13.33 9.56 17.45
N ILE A 234 -13.27 9.76 16.14
CA ILE A 234 -12.41 10.76 15.51
C ILE A 234 -13.13 12.11 15.54
N ALA A 235 -12.48 13.14 16.10
CA ALA A 235 -13.02 14.50 16.09
C ALA A 235 -13.12 15.03 14.65
N GLU A 236 -14.18 15.80 14.34
CA GLU A 236 -14.44 16.29 12.97
C GLU A 236 -13.26 17.06 12.36
N ARG A 237 -12.55 17.84 13.15
CA ARG A 237 -11.37 18.63 12.73
C ARG A 237 -10.12 17.77 12.48
N GLU A 238 -10.11 16.51 12.96
CA GLU A 238 -8.97 15.57 12.86
C GLU A 238 -9.31 14.38 11.97
N LYS A 239 -10.42 14.45 11.24
CA LYS A 239 -10.92 13.39 10.41
C LYS A 239 -10.79 13.72 8.93
N VAL A 240 -10.24 12.80 8.14
CA VAL A 240 -10.51 12.76 6.71
C VAL A 240 -11.80 11.95 6.55
N PRO A 241 -12.90 12.56 6.07
CA PRO A 241 -14.20 11.88 5.95
C PRO A 241 -14.15 10.73 4.94
N ALA A 242 -15.01 9.74 5.18
CA ALA A 242 -15.22 8.65 4.22
C ALA A 242 -15.61 9.18 2.84
N ASN A 243 -15.13 8.50 1.82
CA ASN A 243 -15.42 8.87 0.44
C ASN A 243 -15.77 7.66 -0.43
N LEU A 244 -16.59 7.91 -1.45
CA LEU A 244 -16.97 6.95 -2.47
C LEU A 244 -16.83 7.65 -3.81
N ILE A 245 -15.93 7.17 -4.65
CA ILE A 245 -15.55 7.77 -5.93
C ILE A 245 -15.79 6.76 -7.05
N PHE A 246 -16.33 7.25 -8.17
CA PHE A 246 -16.57 6.47 -9.37
C PHE A 246 -15.70 7.00 -10.51
N ASP A 247 -15.02 6.09 -11.18
CA ASP A 247 -14.19 6.37 -12.34
C ASP A 247 -14.64 5.48 -13.51
N ALA A 248 -14.44 5.91 -14.74
CA ALA A 248 -14.73 5.10 -15.93
C ALA A 248 -13.63 5.21 -16.97
N SER A 249 -13.45 4.17 -17.74
CA SER A 249 -12.55 4.17 -18.89
C SER A 249 -13.16 3.46 -20.09
N LEU A 250 -12.83 3.93 -21.28
CA LEU A 250 -13.23 3.35 -22.57
C LEU A 250 -12.00 3.33 -23.48
N ASN A 251 -11.70 2.17 -24.04
CA ASN A 251 -10.72 2.00 -25.10
C ASN A 251 -11.45 1.47 -26.34
N VAL A 252 -11.41 2.20 -27.45
CA VAL A 252 -12.00 1.80 -28.72
C VAL A 252 -10.90 1.38 -29.68
N PHE A 253 -10.93 0.13 -30.13
CA PHE A 253 -10.00 -0.42 -31.10
C PHE A 253 -10.49 -0.12 -32.52
N VAL A 254 -10.10 1.06 -33.06
CA VAL A 254 -10.56 1.54 -34.36
C VAL A 254 -10.06 0.61 -35.48
N ASN A 255 -8.78 0.24 -35.40
CA ASN A 255 -8.14 -0.76 -36.27
C ASN A 255 -6.88 -1.29 -35.60
N LYS A 256 -6.10 -2.13 -36.29
CA LYS A 256 -4.87 -2.72 -35.75
C LYS A 256 -3.77 -1.70 -35.41
N TYR A 257 -3.88 -0.48 -35.89
CA TYR A 257 -2.89 0.58 -35.69
C TYR A 257 -3.36 1.67 -34.72
N LEU A 258 -4.68 1.86 -34.53
CA LEU A 258 -5.23 2.98 -33.79
C LEU A 258 -6.19 2.52 -32.69
N THR A 259 -5.87 2.91 -31.46
CA THR A 259 -6.76 2.79 -30.31
C THR A 259 -7.05 4.18 -29.73
N VAL A 260 -8.31 4.55 -29.60
CA VAL A 260 -8.75 5.77 -28.90
C VAL A 260 -9.08 5.43 -27.46
N ARG A 261 -8.63 6.27 -26.53
CA ARG A 261 -8.83 6.11 -25.08
C ARG A 261 -9.56 7.30 -24.51
N LEU A 262 -10.54 7.03 -23.68
CA LEU A 262 -11.26 8.02 -22.86
C LEU A 262 -11.21 7.56 -21.42
N ASN A 263 -10.83 8.46 -20.50
CA ASN A 263 -10.89 8.23 -19.07
C ASN A 263 -11.66 9.35 -18.42
N ALA A 264 -12.61 9.01 -17.57
CA ALA A 264 -13.34 9.95 -16.75
C ALA A 264 -13.11 9.60 -15.28
N ILE A 265 -12.67 10.56 -14.50
CA ILE A 265 -12.39 10.39 -13.08
C ILE A 265 -13.38 11.21 -12.26
N ASN A 266 -13.72 10.67 -11.08
CA ASN A 266 -14.70 11.28 -10.18
C ASN A 266 -16.00 11.65 -10.89
N LEU A 267 -16.66 10.68 -11.51
CA LEU A 267 -17.88 10.85 -12.33
C LEU A 267 -19.00 11.63 -11.63
N THR A 268 -19.07 11.51 -10.31
CA THR A 268 -20.09 12.20 -9.50
C THR A 268 -19.67 13.59 -9.08
N ASN A 269 -18.49 14.05 -9.49
CA ASN A 269 -17.88 15.34 -9.09
C ASN A 269 -17.93 15.56 -7.57
N ARG A 270 -17.68 14.51 -6.79
CA ARG A 270 -17.70 14.57 -5.33
C ARG A 270 -16.53 15.39 -4.82
N VAL A 271 -16.80 16.38 -3.98
CA VAL A 271 -15.75 17.06 -3.21
C VAL A 271 -15.38 16.18 -2.01
N TYR A 272 -14.12 15.81 -1.92
CA TYR A 272 -13.62 14.98 -0.84
C TYR A 272 -12.20 15.39 -0.45
N LEU A 273 -11.82 15.05 0.78
CA LEU A 273 -10.47 15.32 1.29
C LEU A 273 -9.59 14.07 1.16
N THR A 274 -8.31 14.31 0.90
CA THR A 274 -7.26 13.28 0.90
C THR A 274 -6.32 13.42 2.09
N SER A 275 -6.15 14.65 2.61
CA SER A 275 -5.37 14.90 3.82
C SER A 275 -5.75 16.25 4.46
N ARG A 276 -5.30 16.48 5.70
CA ARG A 276 -5.51 17.74 6.45
C ARG A 276 -4.22 18.43 6.83
N HIS A 277 -3.16 17.69 7.07
CA HIS A 277 -1.89 18.22 7.60
C HIS A 277 -0.73 17.93 6.65
N PRO A 278 0.35 18.75 6.71
CA PRO A 278 0.57 19.98 7.51
C PRO A 278 0.09 21.25 6.78
N ALA A 279 -0.04 21.19 5.45
CA ALA A 279 -0.30 22.37 4.62
C ALA A 279 -1.79 22.75 4.52
N GLY A 280 -2.64 22.23 5.42
CA GLY A 280 -4.06 22.44 5.39
C GLY A 280 -4.82 21.37 4.60
N LEU A 281 -6.10 21.64 4.31
CA LEU A 281 -6.98 20.71 3.64
C LEU A 281 -6.52 20.47 2.19
N ARG A 282 -6.32 19.21 1.83
CA ARG A 282 -6.07 18.78 0.45
C ARG A 282 -7.31 18.10 -0.11
N ALA A 283 -7.89 18.70 -1.13
CA ALA A 283 -9.00 18.11 -1.87
C ALA A 283 -8.49 16.98 -2.79
N GLY A 284 -9.34 16.00 -3.00
CA GLY A 284 -9.16 15.03 -4.06
C GLY A 284 -9.43 15.64 -5.44
N HIS A 285 -9.16 14.84 -6.48
CA HIS A 285 -9.34 15.29 -7.85
C HIS A 285 -10.84 15.57 -8.16
N PRO A 286 -11.18 16.72 -8.74
CA PRO A 286 -12.54 16.98 -9.22
C PRO A 286 -12.88 16.08 -10.41
N PHE A 287 -14.11 16.18 -10.92
CA PHE A 287 -14.45 15.56 -12.19
C PHE A 287 -13.48 15.99 -13.30
N GLY A 288 -13.00 15.01 -14.05
CA GLY A 288 -12.10 15.25 -15.18
C GLY A 288 -12.29 14.21 -16.27
N ILE A 289 -12.14 14.65 -17.53
CA ILE A 289 -12.16 13.78 -18.71
C ILE A 289 -10.83 13.92 -19.44
N TYR A 290 -10.24 12.80 -19.80
CA TYR A 290 -9.00 12.71 -20.53
C TYR A 290 -9.20 11.88 -21.79
N ALA A 291 -8.80 12.42 -22.94
CA ALA A 291 -8.80 11.71 -24.20
C ALA A 291 -7.37 11.50 -24.71
N GLY A 292 -7.12 10.37 -25.34
CA GLY A 292 -5.83 10.05 -25.92
C GLY A 292 -5.95 9.06 -27.07
N ALA A 293 -4.92 8.96 -27.88
CA ALA A 293 -4.80 7.99 -28.95
C ALA A 293 -3.45 7.27 -28.85
N ASN A 294 -3.46 5.98 -29.11
CA ASN A 294 -2.27 5.14 -29.26
C ASN A 294 -2.16 4.67 -30.70
N VAL A 295 -1.04 4.98 -31.34
CA VAL A 295 -0.74 4.60 -32.72
C VAL A 295 0.43 3.64 -32.71
N GLN A 296 0.28 2.45 -33.33
CA GLN A 296 1.32 1.44 -33.50
C GLN A 296 1.69 1.37 -34.98
N PHE A 297 2.99 1.39 -35.28
CA PHE A 297 3.53 1.31 -36.64
C PHE A 297 4.06 -0.09 -36.93
#